data_ace604bea9f1bb99d7cea72048bc1da7
#
_entry.id   ace604bea9f1bb99d7cea72048bc1da7
#
_cell.length_a   1.000
_cell.length_b   1.000
_cell.length_c   1.000
_cell.angle_alpha   90.00
_cell.angle_beta   90.00
_cell.angle_gamma   90.00
#
_symmetry.space_group_name_H-M   'P 1'
#
loop_
_entity.id
_entity.type
_entity.pdbx_description
1 polymer ?
#
loop_
_entity_poly.entity_id
_entity_poly.type
_entity_poly.pdbx_seq_one_letter_code
_entity_poly.pdbx_strand_id
1 'polypeptide(L)'
;LTNKKHIPLAYGLLMGMPGIPCLYYGSEWAEPGEKAPDNDYALRPCFEEPKPNELTEFIKKLIRVRQESDALCNGAYKNVVIQNHQLVFERCSEKERVIVAINAADYPYTANAGELNGTAADLLTGETVTMNGQLELKPYSVQYLKF
;
A
#
# COMPACT_ATOMS: atom_id res chain seq x y z
N LEU A 1 5.55 -14.10 -3.35
CA LEU A 1 6.25 -13.47 -2.23
C LEU A 1 6.58 -14.53 -1.18
N THR A 2 7.85 -14.71 -0.85
CA THR A 2 8.32 -15.67 0.16
C THR A 2 7.95 -15.24 1.59
N ASN A 3 7.91 -13.93 1.87
CA ASN A 3 7.46 -13.39 3.13
C ASN A 3 5.99 -12.92 3.01
N LYS A 4 5.08 -13.62 3.69
CA LYS A 4 3.64 -13.29 3.69
C LYS A 4 3.33 -11.90 4.24
N LYS A 5 4.19 -11.34 5.12
CA LYS A 5 4.03 -9.98 5.67
C LYS A 5 4.17 -8.89 4.58
N HIS A 6 4.81 -9.22 3.46
CA HIS A 6 4.92 -8.29 2.33
C HIS A 6 3.65 -8.22 1.46
N ILE A 7 2.72 -9.18 1.57
CA ILE A 7 1.51 -9.20 0.73
C ILE A 7 0.64 -7.96 0.96
N PRO A 8 0.28 -7.58 2.20
CA PRO A 8 -0.47 -6.35 2.44
C PRO A 8 0.25 -5.09 1.95
N LEU A 9 1.59 -5.06 2.06
CA LEU A 9 2.40 -3.93 1.61
C LEU A 9 2.38 -3.78 0.09
N ALA A 10 2.40 -4.92 -0.63
CA ALA A 10 2.27 -4.92 -2.09
C ALA A 10 0.93 -4.34 -2.55
N TYR A 11 -0.17 -4.67 -1.85
CA TYR A 11 -1.48 -4.06 -2.11
C TYR A 11 -1.52 -2.58 -1.71
N GLY A 12 -0.89 -2.21 -0.60
CA GLY A 12 -0.70 -0.81 -0.24
C GLY A 12 0.06 -0.04 -1.31
N LEU A 13 1.12 -0.62 -1.87
CA LEU A 13 1.82 -0.01 -3.00
C LEU A 13 0.90 0.11 -4.23
N LEU A 14 0.26 -0.99 -4.65
CA LEU A 14 -0.59 -1.06 -5.83
C LEU A 14 -1.69 0.01 -5.79
N MET A 15 -2.38 0.17 -4.66
CA MET A 15 -3.47 1.13 -4.51
C MET A 15 -3.01 2.58 -4.39
N GLY A 16 -1.75 2.82 -3.99
CA GLY A 16 -1.15 4.16 -3.93
C GLY A 16 -0.58 4.63 -5.27
N MET A 17 -0.15 3.73 -6.15
CA MET A 17 0.50 4.06 -7.42
C MET A 17 -0.49 4.69 -8.43
N PRO A 18 0.02 5.54 -9.37
CA PRO A 18 -0.79 6.02 -10.49
C PRO A 18 -1.22 4.87 -11.42
N GLY A 19 -2.31 5.07 -12.14
CA GLY A 19 -2.85 4.09 -13.08
C GLY A 19 -4.08 3.37 -12.53
N ILE A 20 -4.48 2.28 -13.19
CA ILE A 20 -5.65 1.48 -12.83
C ILE A 20 -5.15 0.22 -12.13
N PRO A 21 -5.40 0.06 -10.81
CA PRO A 21 -4.99 -1.14 -10.09
C PRO A 21 -5.78 -2.36 -10.59
N CYS A 22 -5.05 -3.46 -10.80
CA CYS A 22 -5.64 -4.72 -11.22
C CYS A 22 -5.28 -5.81 -10.19
N LEU A 23 -6.28 -6.50 -9.68
CA LEU A 23 -6.11 -7.63 -8.78
C LEU A 23 -6.33 -8.93 -9.55
N TYR A 24 -5.38 -9.85 -9.41
CA TYR A 24 -5.54 -11.19 -9.95
C TYR A 24 -6.40 -12.03 -8.99
N TYR A 25 -7.39 -12.73 -9.51
CA TYR A 25 -8.34 -13.49 -8.70
C TYR A 25 -7.64 -14.54 -7.81
N GLY A 26 -8.10 -14.69 -6.59
CA GLY A 26 -7.49 -15.54 -5.57
C GLY A 26 -6.34 -14.88 -4.79
N SER A 27 -5.70 -13.86 -5.35
CA SER A 27 -4.63 -13.15 -4.66
C SER A 27 -5.14 -12.27 -3.51
N GLU A 28 -6.41 -11.88 -3.54
CA GLU A 28 -7.08 -11.08 -2.50
C GLU A 28 -7.29 -11.82 -1.18
N TRP A 29 -7.10 -13.13 -1.17
CA TRP A 29 -7.01 -13.95 0.05
C TRP A 29 -5.70 -14.72 0.16
N ALA A 30 -4.70 -14.34 -0.67
CA ALA A 30 -3.36 -14.92 -0.70
C ALA A 30 -3.36 -16.43 -1.03
N GLU A 31 -4.17 -16.86 -2.00
CA GLU A 31 -4.13 -18.26 -2.47
C GLU A 31 -2.72 -18.64 -2.90
N PRO A 32 -2.13 -19.71 -2.34
CA PRO A 32 -0.82 -20.14 -2.73
C PRO A 32 -0.82 -20.83 -4.09
N GLY A 33 0.27 -20.71 -4.83
CA GLY A 33 0.47 -21.43 -6.08
C GLY A 33 1.94 -21.44 -6.47
N GLU A 34 2.42 -22.57 -6.95
CA GLU A 34 3.77 -22.73 -7.47
C GLU A 34 3.71 -23.07 -8.95
N LYS A 35 4.55 -22.42 -9.74
CA LYS A 35 4.66 -22.70 -11.17
C LYS A 35 5.28 -24.07 -11.39
N ALA A 36 4.58 -24.95 -12.11
CA ALA A 36 5.16 -26.19 -12.58
C ALA A 36 6.06 -25.93 -13.81
N PRO A 37 7.06 -26.81 -14.09
CA PRO A 37 7.96 -26.62 -15.22
C PRO A 37 7.26 -26.63 -16.58
N ASP A 38 6.14 -27.35 -16.70
CA ASP A 38 5.44 -27.67 -17.94
C ASP A 38 4.07 -26.98 -18.08
N ASN A 39 3.54 -26.40 -17.01
CA ASN A 39 2.22 -25.77 -17.04
C ASN A 39 2.03 -24.73 -15.93
N ASP A 40 0.94 -23.94 -16.04
CA ASP A 40 0.55 -22.89 -15.10
C ASP A 40 -0.73 -23.23 -14.33
N TYR A 41 -1.22 -24.45 -14.34
CA TYR A 41 -2.51 -24.81 -13.75
C TYR A 41 -2.60 -24.48 -12.25
N ALA A 42 -1.50 -24.71 -11.50
CA ALA A 42 -1.43 -24.37 -10.09
C ALA A 42 -1.53 -22.85 -9.80
N LEU A 43 -1.25 -22.01 -10.79
CA LEU A 43 -1.38 -20.54 -10.70
C LEU A 43 -2.77 -20.04 -11.15
N ARG A 44 -3.62 -20.93 -11.64
CA ARG A 44 -4.96 -20.61 -12.19
C ARG A 44 -6.02 -21.53 -11.62
N PRO A 45 -6.14 -21.62 -10.27
CA PRO A 45 -7.12 -22.49 -9.64
C PRO A 45 -8.54 -22.05 -9.98
N CYS A 46 -9.46 -23.01 -10.02
CA CYS A 46 -10.88 -22.73 -10.06
C CYS A 46 -11.40 -22.73 -8.62
N PHE A 47 -12.17 -21.71 -8.25
CA PHE A 47 -12.79 -21.60 -6.93
C PHE A 47 -14.28 -21.82 -7.07
N GLU A 48 -14.82 -22.75 -6.27
CA GLU A 48 -16.28 -22.95 -6.17
C GLU A 48 -16.91 -21.82 -5.33
N GLU A 49 -16.18 -21.36 -4.29
CA GLU A 49 -16.65 -20.29 -3.40
C GLU A 49 -15.50 -19.32 -3.07
N PRO A 50 -15.81 -18.04 -2.80
CA PRO A 50 -14.85 -17.07 -2.29
C PRO A 50 -14.34 -17.48 -0.89
N LYS A 51 -13.05 -17.17 -0.60
CA LYS A 51 -12.39 -17.45 0.70
C LYS A 51 -11.93 -16.16 1.39
N PRO A 52 -12.83 -15.19 1.67
CA PRO A 52 -12.42 -13.91 2.23
C PRO A 52 -11.75 -14.08 3.59
N ASN A 53 -10.74 -13.26 3.85
CA ASN A 53 -9.95 -13.24 5.08
C ASN A 53 -9.54 -11.80 5.46
N GLU A 54 -8.68 -11.64 6.46
CA GLU A 54 -8.19 -10.34 6.91
C GLU A 54 -7.53 -9.53 5.78
N LEU A 55 -6.80 -10.19 4.88
CA LEU A 55 -6.20 -9.53 3.71
C LEU A 55 -7.29 -8.97 2.78
N THR A 56 -8.35 -9.73 2.56
CA THR A 56 -9.49 -9.28 1.74
C THR A 56 -10.12 -8.00 2.34
N GLU A 57 -10.32 -7.96 3.66
CA GLU A 57 -10.87 -6.77 4.33
C GLU A 57 -9.91 -5.57 4.25
N PHE A 58 -8.61 -5.81 4.38
CA PHE A 58 -7.60 -4.78 4.20
C PHE A 58 -7.61 -4.21 2.78
N ILE A 59 -7.69 -5.07 1.76
CA ILE A 59 -7.77 -4.64 0.35
C ILE A 59 -9.06 -3.84 0.09
N LYS A 60 -10.21 -4.26 0.62
CA LYS A 60 -11.46 -3.49 0.54
C LYS A 60 -11.30 -2.07 1.12
N LYS A 61 -10.58 -1.96 2.25
CA LYS A 61 -10.29 -0.66 2.86
C LYS A 61 -9.41 0.21 1.95
N LEU A 62 -8.33 -0.36 1.40
CA LEU A 62 -7.46 0.33 0.44
C LEU A 62 -8.23 0.82 -0.80
N ILE A 63 -9.11 -0.02 -1.35
CA ILE A 63 -9.96 0.33 -2.49
C ILE A 63 -10.86 1.52 -2.15
N ARG A 64 -11.53 1.49 -0.99
CA ARG A 64 -12.39 2.58 -0.53
C ARG A 64 -11.60 3.89 -0.38
N VAL A 65 -10.47 3.84 0.33
CA VAL A 65 -9.58 5.00 0.51
C VAL A 65 -9.17 5.58 -0.84
N ARG A 66 -8.81 4.73 -1.80
CA ARG A 66 -8.45 5.20 -3.15
C ARG A 66 -9.64 5.84 -3.87
N GLN A 67 -10.82 5.21 -3.84
CA GLN A 67 -12.02 5.74 -4.51
C GLN A 67 -12.49 7.08 -3.95
N GLU A 68 -12.27 7.33 -2.66
CA GLU A 68 -12.63 8.57 -1.98
C GLU A 68 -11.56 9.67 -2.11
N SER A 69 -10.38 9.36 -2.69
CA SER A 69 -9.26 10.29 -2.82
C SER A 69 -9.01 10.69 -4.28
N ASP A 70 -9.21 11.96 -4.58
CA ASP A 70 -8.88 12.54 -5.89
C ASP A 70 -7.36 12.46 -6.16
N ALA A 71 -6.53 12.71 -5.14
CA ALA A 71 -5.08 12.59 -5.28
C ALA A 71 -4.63 11.17 -5.65
N LEU A 72 -5.20 10.13 -5.03
CA LEU A 72 -4.85 8.75 -5.34
C LEU A 72 -5.37 8.30 -6.71
N CYS A 73 -6.52 8.82 -7.17
CA CYS A 73 -7.07 8.52 -8.48
C CYS A 73 -6.37 9.30 -9.60
N ASN A 74 -6.27 10.62 -9.45
CA ASN A 74 -5.94 11.55 -10.54
C ASN A 74 -4.66 12.36 -10.29
N GLY A 75 -4.14 12.37 -9.05
CA GLY A 75 -3.04 13.25 -8.65
C GLY A 75 -1.70 12.90 -9.29
N ALA A 76 -0.83 13.89 -9.37
CA ALA A 76 0.57 13.72 -9.74
C ALA A 76 1.31 12.84 -8.75
N TYR A 77 2.39 12.20 -9.20
CA TYR A 77 3.25 11.34 -8.41
C TYR A 77 4.63 12.00 -8.22
N LYS A 78 5.14 11.96 -6.99
CA LYS A 78 6.49 12.42 -6.67
C LYS A 78 7.13 11.52 -5.62
N ASN A 79 8.35 11.03 -5.88
CA ASN A 79 9.14 10.32 -4.87
C ASN A 79 9.60 11.29 -3.77
N VAL A 80 9.51 10.84 -2.52
CA VAL A 80 10.02 11.55 -1.34
C VAL A 80 11.22 10.80 -0.74
N VAL A 81 11.09 9.50 -0.47
CA VAL A 81 12.16 8.64 0.03
C VAL A 81 12.17 7.33 -0.73
N ILE A 82 13.34 6.93 -1.22
CA ILE A 82 13.58 5.62 -1.84
C ILE A 82 14.77 4.99 -1.15
N GLN A 83 14.55 3.84 -0.51
CA GLN A 83 15.57 3.02 0.13
C GLN A 83 15.33 1.54 -0.23
N ASN A 84 16.20 0.65 0.20
CA ASN A 84 16.09 -0.78 -0.13
C ASN A 84 14.77 -1.43 0.32
N HIS A 85 14.24 -1.00 1.48
CA HIS A 85 13.03 -1.55 2.07
C HIS A 85 11.98 -0.49 2.40
N GLN A 86 12.27 0.78 2.12
CA GLN A 86 11.36 1.88 2.41
C GLN A 86 11.07 2.68 1.15
N LEU A 87 9.80 2.99 0.96
CA LEU A 87 9.33 3.86 -0.10
C LEU A 87 8.33 4.85 0.48
N VAL A 88 8.60 6.14 0.28
CA VAL A 88 7.66 7.22 0.58
C VAL A 88 7.46 8.03 -0.68
N PHE A 89 6.23 8.23 -1.08
CA PHE A 89 5.88 9.05 -2.24
C PHE A 89 4.64 9.90 -1.97
N GLU A 90 4.54 10.95 -2.73
CA GLU A 90 3.43 11.89 -2.69
C GLU A 90 2.49 11.64 -3.88
N ARG A 91 1.20 11.71 -3.61
CA ARG A 91 0.14 11.88 -4.59
C ARG A 91 -0.52 13.23 -4.32
N CYS A 92 -0.54 14.11 -5.31
CA CYS A 92 -1.06 15.46 -5.14
C CYS A 92 -1.99 15.82 -6.29
N SER A 93 -3.18 16.32 -5.96
CA SER A 93 -4.12 16.95 -6.89
C SER A 93 -4.36 18.39 -6.47
N GLU A 94 -5.22 19.12 -7.20
CA GLU A 94 -5.63 20.47 -6.81
C GLU A 94 -6.44 20.49 -5.49
N LYS A 95 -7.03 19.37 -5.09
CA LYS A 95 -7.96 19.27 -3.96
C LYS A 95 -7.31 18.74 -2.69
N GLU A 96 -6.29 17.90 -2.81
CA GLU A 96 -5.70 17.22 -1.66
C GLU A 96 -4.30 16.70 -1.95
N ARG A 97 -3.61 16.39 -0.86
CA ARG A 97 -2.28 15.80 -0.86
C ARG A 97 -2.27 14.58 0.04
N VAL A 98 -1.79 13.46 -0.48
CA VAL A 98 -1.66 12.19 0.24
C VAL A 98 -0.21 11.71 0.15
N ILE A 99 0.38 11.41 1.29
CA ILE A 99 1.69 10.73 1.38
C ILE A 99 1.43 9.26 1.61
N VAL A 100 1.94 8.42 0.72
CA VAL A 100 1.96 6.97 0.88
C VAL A 100 3.33 6.55 1.37
N ALA A 101 3.39 5.91 2.52
CA ALA A 101 4.64 5.50 3.15
C ALA A 101 4.63 4.01 3.47
N ILE A 102 5.67 3.30 3.02
CA ILE A 102 5.78 1.84 3.11
C ILE A 102 7.13 1.49 3.73
N ASN A 103 7.10 0.61 4.74
CA ASN A 103 8.28 -0.04 5.29
C ASN A 103 8.16 -1.56 5.15
N ALA A 104 8.97 -2.15 4.31
CA ALA A 104 9.03 -3.60 4.09
C ALA A 104 10.07 -4.32 4.98
N ALA A 105 10.80 -3.58 5.83
CA ALA A 105 11.73 -4.14 6.79
C ALA A 105 11.03 -4.68 8.04
N ASP A 106 11.71 -5.55 8.76
CA ASP A 106 11.30 -6.10 10.06
C ASP A 106 11.69 -5.22 11.27
N TYR A 107 12.23 -4.03 10.99
CA TYR A 107 12.63 -3.04 11.99
C TYR A 107 11.95 -1.69 11.71
N PRO A 108 11.78 -0.84 12.75
CA PRO A 108 11.26 0.51 12.56
C PRO A 108 12.27 1.37 11.80
N TYR A 109 11.78 2.33 11.04
CA TYR A 109 12.62 3.23 10.25
C TYR A 109 12.12 4.67 10.34
N THR A 110 13.02 5.60 10.60
CA THR A 110 12.74 7.04 10.54
C THR A 110 13.12 7.57 9.16
N ALA A 111 12.11 7.82 8.34
CA ALA A 111 12.28 8.38 7.01
C ALA A 111 12.57 9.89 7.11
N ASN A 112 13.65 10.35 6.46
CA ASN A 112 13.87 11.80 6.28
C ASN A 112 12.96 12.28 5.14
N ALA A 113 11.86 12.88 5.51
CA ALA A 113 10.82 13.33 4.60
C ALA A 113 10.98 14.81 4.18
N GLY A 114 12.12 15.44 4.52
CA GLY A 114 12.52 16.77 4.07
C GLY A 114 11.52 17.86 4.45
N GLU A 115 10.79 18.38 3.47
CA GLU A 115 9.83 19.48 3.65
C GLU A 115 8.45 19.03 4.16
N LEU A 116 8.23 17.76 4.43
CA LEU A 116 6.95 17.27 4.96
C LEU A 116 6.79 17.67 6.43
N ASN A 117 6.09 18.76 6.66
CA ASN A 117 5.80 19.28 7.99
C ASN A 117 4.29 19.43 8.16
N GLY A 118 3.82 19.26 9.40
CA GLY A 118 2.42 19.45 9.76
C GLY A 118 1.77 18.16 10.27
N THR A 119 0.46 18.22 10.36
CA THR A 119 -0.37 17.14 10.89
C THR A 119 -1.21 16.54 9.77
N ALA A 120 -1.17 15.22 9.63
CA ALA A 120 -1.93 14.47 8.64
C ALA A 120 -2.79 13.41 9.31
N ALA A 121 -3.91 13.06 8.69
CA ALA A 121 -4.73 11.92 9.08
C ALA A 121 -4.30 10.68 8.30
N ASP A 122 -4.02 9.57 8.99
CA ASP A 122 -3.83 8.28 8.33
C ASP A 122 -5.19 7.71 7.90
N LEU A 123 -5.44 7.65 6.61
CA LEU A 123 -6.69 7.18 6.02
C LEU A 123 -6.97 5.68 6.30
N LEU A 124 -5.94 4.92 6.68
CA LEU A 124 -6.08 3.50 7.01
C LEU A 124 -6.44 3.26 8.47
N THR A 125 -6.00 4.09 9.39
CA THR A 125 -6.23 3.89 10.82
C THR A 125 -7.15 4.94 11.44
N GLY A 126 -7.25 6.12 10.82
CA GLY A 126 -7.90 7.30 11.37
C GLY A 126 -7.04 8.04 12.41
N GLU A 127 -5.83 7.56 12.67
CA GLU A 127 -4.89 8.18 13.60
C GLU A 127 -4.32 9.48 13.02
N THR A 128 -3.96 10.39 13.90
CA THR A 128 -3.28 11.64 13.52
C THR A 128 -1.78 11.45 13.65
N VAL A 129 -1.05 11.80 12.58
CA VAL A 129 0.41 11.73 12.53
C VAL A 129 0.97 13.14 12.35
N THR A 130 1.90 13.54 13.23
CA THR A 130 2.61 14.81 13.13
C THR A 130 3.99 14.56 12.55
N MET A 131 4.36 15.34 11.53
CA MET A 131 5.66 15.28 10.86
C MET A 131 6.41 16.60 10.99
N ASN A 132 7.71 16.51 11.26
CA ASN A 132 8.65 17.63 11.31
C ASN A 132 9.88 17.31 10.45
N GLY A 133 9.66 17.06 9.15
CA GLY A 133 10.69 16.61 8.24
C GLY A 133 11.09 15.14 8.44
N GLN A 134 10.49 14.45 9.40
CA GLN A 134 10.72 13.04 9.69
C GLN A 134 9.41 12.30 9.81
N LEU A 135 9.39 11.04 9.37
CA LEU A 135 8.24 10.15 9.44
C LEU A 135 8.68 8.79 10.01
N GLU A 136 8.06 8.42 11.14
CA GLU A 136 8.30 7.12 11.78
C GLU A 136 7.48 6.03 11.09
N LEU A 137 8.16 5.00 10.61
CA LEU A 137 7.56 3.84 9.95
C LEU A 137 7.72 2.59 10.83
N LYS A 138 6.62 1.98 11.23
CA LYS A 138 6.65 0.70 11.95
C LYS A 138 7.15 -0.43 11.03
N PRO A 139 7.67 -1.55 11.58
CA PRO A 139 8.00 -2.72 10.79
C PRO A 139 6.79 -3.21 9.99
N TYR A 140 7.01 -3.62 8.72
CA TYR A 140 5.98 -4.16 7.84
C TYR A 140 4.70 -3.31 7.82
N SER A 141 4.84 -2.00 7.61
CA SER A 141 3.72 -1.06 7.65
C SER A 141 3.49 -0.34 6.34
N VAL A 142 2.25 0.06 6.14
CA VAL A 142 1.83 1.01 5.12
C VAL A 142 0.93 2.06 5.74
N GLN A 143 1.13 3.32 5.38
CA GLN A 143 0.36 4.48 5.84
C GLN A 143 -0.07 5.31 4.64
N TYR A 144 -1.25 5.90 4.73
CA TYR A 144 -1.80 6.85 3.75
C TYR A 144 -2.15 8.14 4.48
N LEU A 145 -1.25 9.10 4.46
CA LEU A 145 -1.31 10.31 5.28
C LEU A 145 -1.86 11.48 4.46
N LYS A 146 -3.08 11.90 4.77
CA LYS A 146 -3.76 13.03 4.12
C LYS A 146 -3.56 14.32 4.91
N PHE A 147 -3.07 15.35 4.21
CA PHE A 147 -2.92 16.72 4.68
C PHE A 147 -4.14 17.58 4.33
#